data_48ac297f3d4f0fc4ceae4e8e563931be
#
_entry.id   48ac297f3d4f0fc4ceae4e8e563931be
#
_cell.length_a   1.000
_cell.length_b   1.000
_cell.length_c   1.000
_cell.angle_alpha   90.00
_cell.angle_beta   90.00
_cell.angle_gamma   90.00
#
_symmetry.space_group_name_H-M   'P 1'
#
loop_
_entity.id
_entity.type
_entity.pdbx_description
1 polymer ?
#
loop_
_entity_poly.entity_id
_entity_poly.type
_entity_poly.pdbx_seq_one_letter_code
_entity_poly.pdbx_strand_id
1 'polypeptide(L)'
;MLEKKSEVIALVKLTGYYQLPGSIPQLVDFEDLFDKSFMRKYTNYRSFEKFLQGGRFHITSQQDFEDLPEEQMDKHVAKTTRFSSWGEMIDFATDIYARKQDKKMS
;
A
#
# COMPACT_ATOMS: atom_id res chain seq x y z
N MET A 1 -26.79 13.34 0.33
CA MET A 1 -26.53 12.52 -0.36
C MET A 1 -25.34 12.61 -0.98
N LEU A 2 -24.89 13.34 -1.22
CA LEU A 2 -23.86 13.48 -1.89
C LEU A 2 -22.63 13.17 -1.20
N GLU A 3 -22.47 13.37 -0.02
CA GLU A 3 -21.26 13.13 0.62
C GLU A 3 -20.88 11.74 0.53
N LYS A 4 -21.72 10.91 0.30
CA LYS A 4 -21.39 9.61 0.19
C LYS A 4 -20.37 9.39 -0.80
N LYS A 5 -20.25 10.23 -1.73
CA LYS A 5 -19.33 10.03 -2.73
C LYS A 5 -17.97 9.91 -2.22
N SER A 6 -17.59 10.61 -1.24
CA SER A 6 -16.22 10.56 -0.83
C SER A 6 -15.90 9.20 -0.29
N GLU A 7 -16.86 8.52 0.27
CA GLU A 7 -16.57 7.22 0.76
C GLU A 7 -16.36 6.26 -0.34
N VAL A 8 -17.07 6.43 -1.39
CA VAL A 8 -16.94 5.54 -2.51
C VAL A 8 -15.55 5.66 -3.08
N ILE A 9 -15.05 6.87 -3.20
CA ILE A 9 -13.74 7.07 -3.73
C ILE A 9 -12.71 6.37 -2.90
N ALA A 10 -12.90 6.29 -1.62
CA ALA A 10 -11.93 5.68 -0.77
C ALA A 10 -11.79 4.18 -0.99
N LEU A 11 -12.66 3.59 -1.77
CA LEU A 11 -12.59 2.17 -1.99
C LEU A 11 -11.91 1.76 -3.29
N VAL A 12 -11.11 2.65 -3.86
CA VAL A 12 -10.42 2.32 -5.08
C VAL A 12 -9.46 1.16 -4.82
N LYS A 13 -9.45 0.21 -5.70
CA LYS A 13 -8.57 -0.94 -5.56
C LYS A 13 -7.29 -0.68 -6.28
N LEU A 14 -6.17 -0.82 -5.59
CA LEU A 14 -4.86 -0.61 -6.18
C LEU A 14 -4.08 -1.91 -6.17
N THR A 15 -3.25 -2.11 -7.18
CA THR A 15 -2.46 -3.32 -7.27
C THR A 15 -1.04 -2.97 -7.69
N GLY A 16 -0.12 -3.88 -7.47
CA GLY A 16 1.25 -3.73 -7.90
C GLY A 16 1.78 -5.07 -8.37
N TYR A 17 2.73 -5.05 -9.28
CA TYR A 17 3.29 -6.27 -9.84
C TYR A 17 4.67 -6.46 -9.23
N TYR A 18 4.84 -7.44 -8.38
CA TYR A 18 6.08 -7.59 -7.65
C TYR A 18 6.61 -9.01 -7.67
N GLN A 19 7.93 -9.11 -7.50
CA GLN A 19 8.60 -10.39 -7.38
C GLN A 19 8.54 -10.75 -5.91
N LEU A 20 7.88 -11.84 -5.58
CA LEU A 20 7.84 -12.28 -4.19
C LEU A 20 8.92 -13.32 -3.97
N PRO A 21 9.49 -13.39 -2.77
CA PRO A 21 10.54 -14.37 -2.50
C PRO A 21 10.04 -15.79 -2.78
N GLY A 22 10.80 -16.54 -3.53
CA GLY A 22 10.46 -17.92 -3.81
C GLY A 22 9.36 -18.13 -4.82
N SER A 23 8.98 -17.12 -5.57
CA SER A 23 7.93 -17.32 -6.56
C SER A 23 8.17 -16.43 -7.76
N ILE A 24 7.30 -16.55 -8.76
CA ILE A 24 7.42 -15.71 -9.94
C ILE A 24 6.75 -14.39 -9.66
N PRO A 25 7.05 -13.35 -10.43
CA PRO A 25 6.41 -12.05 -10.22
C PRO A 25 4.90 -12.19 -10.41
N GLN A 26 4.14 -11.51 -9.58
CA GLN A 26 2.70 -11.60 -9.66
C GLN A 26 2.03 -10.31 -9.24
N LEU A 27 0.77 -10.16 -9.62
CA LEU A 27 0.02 -8.98 -9.30
C LEU A 27 -0.55 -9.16 -7.90
N VAL A 28 -0.40 -8.17 -7.06
CA VAL A 28 -0.83 -8.24 -5.67
C VAL A 28 -1.71 -7.06 -5.35
N ASP A 29 -2.82 -7.28 -4.63
CA ASP A 29 -3.69 -6.20 -4.21
C ASP A 29 -3.02 -5.48 -3.06
N PHE A 30 -3.04 -4.15 -3.08
CA PHE A 30 -2.45 -3.39 -2.00
C PHE A 30 -3.20 -3.60 -0.69
N GLU A 31 -4.47 -3.96 -0.74
CA GLU A 31 -5.22 -4.25 0.47
C GLU A 31 -4.65 -5.47 1.18
N ASP A 32 -4.13 -6.42 0.42
CA ASP A 32 -3.55 -7.61 1.00
C ASP A 32 -2.11 -7.36 1.42
N LEU A 33 -1.40 -6.55 0.65
CA LEU A 33 -0.01 -6.28 0.93
C LEU A 33 0.14 -5.35 2.13
N PHE A 34 -0.70 -4.31 2.18
CA PHE A 34 -0.66 -3.34 3.26
C PHE A 34 -1.96 -3.44 4.06
N ASP A 35 -2.17 -4.60 4.68
CA ASP A 35 -3.41 -4.81 5.42
C ASP A 35 -3.38 -4.02 6.73
N LYS A 36 -4.48 -4.04 7.46
CA LYS A 36 -4.60 -3.24 8.66
C LYS A 36 -3.55 -3.57 9.69
N SER A 37 -3.21 -4.82 9.82
CA SER A 37 -2.20 -5.24 10.77
C SER A 37 -0.84 -4.62 10.44
N PHE A 38 -0.48 -4.67 9.16
CA PHE A 38 0.78 -4.08 8.70
C PHE A 38 0.78 -2.58 8.95
N MET A 39 -0.31 -1.92 8.55
CA MET A 39 -0.37 -0.47 8.65
C MET A 39 -0.27 0.01 10.09
N ARG A 40 -0.97 -0.63 10.99
CA ARG A 40 -0.92 -0.22 12.39
C ARG A 40 0.44 -0.46 13.00
N LYS A 41 1.10 -1.52 12.59
CA LYS A 41 2.38 -1.86 13.17
C LYS A 41 3.54 -1.02 12.68
N TYR A 42 3.51 -0.65 11.42
CA TYR A 42 4.65 0.02 10.82
C TYR A 42 4.42 1.45 10.36
N THR A 43 3.21 1.96 10.49
CA THR A 43 2.94 3.33 10.05
C THR A 43 2.08 4.05 11.08
N ASN A 44 1.85 5.34 10.84
CA ASN A 44 1.00 6.13 11.70
C ASN A 44 -0.48 6.03 11.29
N TYR A 45 -0.80 5.17 10.35
CA TYR A 45 -2.15 5.08 9.82
C TYR A 45 -2.77 3.72 10.05
N ARG A 46 -4.10 3.66 10.10
CA ARG A 46 -4.80 2.42 10.33
C ARG A 46 -5.02 1.61 9.06
N SER A 47 -4.91 2.23 7.91
CA SER A 47 -5.14 1.54 6.65
C SER A 47 -4.34 2.22 5.56
N PHE A 48 -4.16 1.53 4.44
CA PHE A 48 -3.42 2.09 3.32
C PHE A 48 -4.20 3.26 2.73
N GLU A 49 -5.52 3.18 2.77
CA GLU A 49 -6.37 4.23 2.30
C GLU A 49 -6.11 5.51 3.08
N LYS A 50 -6.03 5.42 4.42
CA LYS A 50 -5.78 6.58 5.25
C LYS A 50 -4.37 7.10 5.01
N PHE A 51 -3.43 6.20 4.74
CA PHE A 51 -2.06 6.59 4.44
C PHE A 51 -2.02 7.48 3.19
N LEU A 52 -2.75 7.10 2.15
CA LEU A 52 -2.77 7.92 0.94
C LEU A 52 -3.46 9.26 1.19
N GLN A 53 -4.53 9.24 1.95
CA GLN A 53 -5.22 10.48 2.27
C GLN A 53 -4.33 11.42 3.09
N GLY A 54 -3.52 10.85 3.98
CA GLY A 54 -2.62 11.65 4.80
C GLY A 54 -1.57 12.37 4.00
N GLY A 55 -1.20 11.83 2.84
CA GLY A 55 -0.25 12.48 1.96
C GLY A 55 -0.90 13.48 1.04
N ARG A 56 -2.23 13.59 1.13
CA ARG A 56 -3.01 14.47 0.27
C ARG A 56 -2.91 14.08 -1.19
N PHE A 57 -2.75 12.78 -1.43
CA PHE A 57 -2.71 12.29 -2.79
C PHE A 57 -4.13 12.00 -3.23
N HIS A 58 -4.55 12.57 -4.34
CA HIS A 58 -5.90 12.37 -4.85
C HIS A 58 -5.91 11.17 -5.78
N ILE A 59 -6.04 10.00 -5.19
CA ILE A 59 -5.98 8.76 -5.95
C ILE A 59 -7.38 8.20 -6.12
N THR A 60 -7.91 8.28 -7.32
CA THR A 60 -9.24 7.73 -7.61
C THR A 60 -9.16 6.59 -8.62
N SER A 61 -7.97 6.22 -9.06
CA SER A 61 -7.80 5.13 -10.00
C SER A 61 -6.39 4.59 -9.89
N GLN A 62 -6.16 3.45 -10.52
CA GLN A 62 -4.83 2.86 -10.54
C GLN A 62 -3.86 3.80 -11.29
N GLN A 63 -4.35 4.44 -12.35
CA GLN A 63 -3.51 5.34 -13.11
C GLN A 63 -3.04 6.54 -12.26
N ASP A 64 -3.92 7.06 -11.44
CA ASP A 64 -3.56 8.18 -10.57
C ASP A 64 -2.41 7.77 -9.66
N PHE A 65 -2.46 6.54 -9.17
CA PHE A 65 -1.42 6.05 -8.29
C PHE A 65 -0.10 5.90 -9.05
N GLU A 66 -0.16 5.37 -10.26
CA GLU A 66 1.03 5.17 -11.05
C GLU A 66 1.66 6.48 -11.51
N ASP A 67 0.85 7.53 -11.63
CA ASP A 67 1.36 8.82 -12.04
C ASP A 67 1.96 9.61 -10.88
N LEU A 68 1.81 9.13 -9.67
CA LEU A 68 2.30 9.86 -8.51
C LEU A 68 3.83 9.88 -8.52
N PRO A 69 4.44 11.06 -8.37
CA PRO A 69 5.89 11.12 -8.38
C PRO A 69 6.49 10.35 -7.20
N GLU A 70 7.45 9.51 -7.49
CA GLU A 70 8.07 8.68 -6.48
C GLU A 70 8.66 9.50 -5.35
N GLU A 71 9.21 10.65 -5.67
CA GLU A 71 9.80 11.50 -4.68
C GLU A 71 8.79 11.95 -3.62
N GLN A 72 7.56 12.24 -4.04
CA GLN A 72 6.54 12.65 -3.10
C GLN A 72 6.12 11.49 -2.23
N MET A 73 6.03 10.31 -2.81
CA MET A 73 5.67 9.13 -2.04
C MET A 73 6.78 8.81 -1.04
N ASP A 74 8.04 8.93 -1.45
CA ASP A 74 9.16 8.66 -0.56
C ASP A 74 9.14 9.59 0.65
N LYS A 75 8.85 10.86 0.44
CA LYS A 75 8.83 11.81 1.52
C LYS A 75 7.70 11.47 2.50
N HIS A 76 6.57 11.09 1.98
CA HIS A 76 5.43 10.76 2.82
C HIS A 76 5.73 9.51 3.64
N VAL A 77 6.36 8.51 3.03
CA VAL A 77 6.73 7.29 3.72
C VAL A 77 7.71 7.60 4.85
N ALA A 78 8.74 8.37 4.55
CA ALA A 78 9.76 8.67 5.54
C ALA A 78 9.20 9.44 6.72
N LYS A 79 8.20 10.26 6.47
CA LYS A 79 7.62 11.07 7.50
C LYS A 79 6.63 10.34 8.40
N THR A 80 5.93 9.36 7.88
CA THR A 80 4.81 8.77 8.59
C THR A 80 4.91 7.28 8.83
N THR A 81 6.02 6.65 8.45
CA THR A 81 6.18 5.22 8.67
C THR A 81 7.56 4.93 9.21
N ARG A 82 7.85 3.65 9.43
CA ARG A 82 9.16 3.25 9.91
C ARG A 82 10.15 3.07 8.78
N PHE A 83 9.73 3.29 7.55
CA PHE A 83 10.60 3.08 6.40
C PHE A 83 11.12 4.40 5.86
N SER A 84 12.23 4.37 5.14
CA SER A 84 12.83 5.59 4.62
C SER A 84 12.41 5.87 3.19
N SER A 85 11.81 4.92 2.51
CA SER A 85 11.35 5.14 1.13
C SER A 85 10.21 4.19 0.79
N TRP A 86 9.52 4.50 -0.29
CA TRP A 86 8.44 3.66 -0.76
C TRP A 86 8.96 2.28 -1.14
N GLY A 87 10.14 2.25 -1.80
CA GLY A 87 10.74 0.98 -2.18
C GLY A 87 11.04 0.09 -0.99
N GLU A 88 11.53 0.67 0.09
CA GLU A 88 11.84 -0.08 1.28
C GLU A 88 10.54 -0.63 1.89
N MET A 89 9.49 0.18 1.90
CA MET A 89 8.21 -0.23 2.44
C MET A 89 7.64 -1.41 1.64
N ILE A 90 7.74 -1.33 0.30
CA ILE A 90 7.28 -2.40 -0.57
C ILE A 90 8.07 -3.68 -0.32
N ASP A 91 9.39 -3.58 -0.24
CA ASP A 91 10.23 -4.76 -0.04
C ASP A 91 9.87 -5.46 1.26
N PHE A 92 9.67 -4.69 2.30
CA PHE A 92 9.35 -5.28 3.60
C PHE A 92 7.95 -5.92 3.55
N ALA A 93 7.01 -5.24 2.92
CA ALA A 93 5.64 -5.74 2.85
C ALA A 93 5.54 -7.02 2.01
N THR A 94 6.28 -7.08 0.90
CA THR A 94 6.23 -8.27 0.06
C THR A 94 6.88 -9.45 0.76
N ASP A 95 7.89 -9.20 1.59
CA ASP A 95 8.52 -10.26 2.35
C ASP A 95 7.53 -10.85 3.37
N ILE A 96 6.80 -9.99 4.07
CA ILE A 96 5.81 -10.45 5.02
C ILE A 96 4.68 -11.18 4.31
N TYR A 97 4.25 -10.65 3.18
CA TYR A 97 3.16 -11.25 2.42
C TYR A 97 3.54 -12.67 1.98
N ALA A 98 4.77 -12.85 1.50
CA ALA A 98 5.23 -14.15 1.06
C ALA A 98 5.27 -15.14 2.22
N ARG A 99 5.67 -14.69 3.40
CA ARG A 99 5.71 -15.57 4.55
C ARG A 99 4.31 -16.01 4.96
N LYS A 100 3.33 -15.12 4.83
CA LYS A 100 1.95 -15.47 5.16
C LYS A 100 1.43 -16.49 4.17
N GLN A 101 1.79 -16.37 2.90
CA GLN A 101 1.33 -17.31 1.90
C GLN A 101 1.92 -18.69 2.18
N ASP A 102 3.17 -18.76 2.57
CA ASP A 102 3.80 -20.03 2.88
C ASP A 102 3.09 -20.69 4.06
N LYS A 103 2.74 -19.95 5.08
CA LYS A 103 2.06 -20.50 6.20
C LYS A 103 0.71 -21.05 5.81
N LYS A 104 0.00 -20.37 4.94
CA LYS A 104 -1.29 -20.84 4.51
C LYS A 104 -1.18 -22.12 3.75
N MET A 105 -0.13 -22.30 3.01
CA MET A 105 0.04 -23.48 2.21
C MET A 105 0.52 -24.66 3.01
N SER A 106 1.04 -24.45 4.15
CA SER A 106 1.44 -25.58 4.98
C SER A 106 0.34 -25.91 5.97
#